data_7cfd4a6b5b4a03c6ecdbe8b32e84d9d9
#
_entry.id   7cfd4a6b5b4a03c6ecdbe8b32e84d9d9
#
_cell.length_a   1.000
_cell.length_b   1.000
_cell.length_c   1.000
_cell.angle_alpha   90.00
_cell.angle_beta   90.00
_cell.angle_gamma   90.00
#
_symmetry.space_group_name_H-M   'P 1'
#
loop_
_entity.id
_entity.type
_entity.pdbx_description
1 polymer ?
#
loop_
_entity_poly.entity_id
_entity_poly.type
_entity_poly.pdbx_seq_one_letter_code
_entity_poly.pdbx_strand_id
1 'polypeptide(L)'
;MMRQNDGQEKRVPGFRFRFKRWIKNVVPLRNRGQTGDLDLNALRDRVNEYIGKGKEKLLEMEKAGLQAVPFNYYSPIPSVDEIEKGWETRTAHPFFEPEIYHEEEMRRFLERELMPYSKEFNPKKDGNEESPGFYWNNPAYGYSDAMSLYCFVRYLRPRRVLEVGGGFSTLIIDQAMKKNGQGEIWEVEPYPRPFLKKVGSISRFFEVPVQELPLDLFDQLEANDILFIDSTHTVKASSDCTFIYLKALGLLKQGVYIHSHDIFLPDSLPIRWNLDFQYYWTEHYLLQALLIGNKRFEVVYGSHYHSIYNRDLLAEFMDNKAGIGGGSFWYKRT
;
A
#
# COMPACT_ATOMS: atom_id res chain seq x y z
N MET A 1 12.85 -21.29 -40.19
CA MET A 1 13.36 -21.97 -39.00
C MET A 1 13.18 -21.03 -37.81
N MET A 2 12.02 -21.12 -37.19
CA MET A 2 11.71 -20.33 -35.98
C MET A 2 12.17 -21.17 -34.78
N ARG A 3 13.04 -20.63 -33.93
CA ARG A 3 13.41 -21.22 -32.66
C ARG A 3 12.39 -20.72 -31.61
N GLN A 4 11.63 -21.65 -31.08
CA GLN A 4 10.84 -21.45 -29.85
C GLN A 4 11.83 -21.21 -28.69
N ASN A 5 11.63 -20.11 -27.99
CA ASN A 5 12.31 -19.84 -26.73
C ASN A 5 11.34 -20.23 -25.60
N ASP A 6 11.61 -21.38 -25.00
CA ASP A 6 10.94 -21.82 -23.76
C ASP A 6 11.42 -20.91 -22.61
N GLY A 7 10.60 -19.92 -22.29
CA GLY A 7 10.78 -19.10 -21.09
C GLY A 7 10.42 -19.88 -19.82
N GLN A 8 11.42 -20.43 -19.16
CA GLN A 8 11.26 -20.91 -17.79
C GLN A 8 11.00 -19.69 -16.87
N GLU A 9 9.75 -19.46 -16.53
CA GLU A 9 9.36 -18.59 -15.43
C GLU A 9 10.00 -19.09 -14.13
N LYS A 10 11.02 -18.37 -13.64
CA LYS A 10 11.55 -18.55 -12.30
C LYS A 10 10.45 -18.19 -11.31
N ARG A 11 9.91 -19.19 -10.63
CA ARG A 11 8.94 -19.02 -9.54
C ARG A 11 9.53 -18.09 -8.48
N VAL A 12 8.97 -16.90 -8.36
CA VAL A 12 9.17 -16.02 -7.21
C VAL A 12 8.66 -16.76 -5.98
N PRO A 13 9.42 -16.82 -4.85
CA PRO A 13 8.98 -17.51 -3.65
C PRO A 13 7.64 -16.93 -3.19
N GLY A 14 6.64 -17.79 -3.05
CA GLY A 14 5.27 -17.40 -2.84
C GLY A 14 5.05 -16.57 -1.58
N PHE A 15 4.49 -15.41 -1.78
CA PHE A 15 3.86 -14.58 -0.77
C PHE A 15 2.61 -15.34 -0.28
N ARG A 16 2.79 -16.27 0.68
CA ARG A 16 1.66 -16.88 1.39
C ARG A 16 1.21 -15.90 2.46
N PHE A 17 0.45 -14.90 2.06
CA PHE A 17 -0.32 -14.08 2.98
C PHE A 17 -1.21 -15.02 3.79
N ARG A 18 -0.90 -15.20 5.06
CA ARG A 18 -1.79 -15.90 5.99
C ARG A 18 -2.94 -14.96 6.37
N PHE A 19 -3.83 -14.72 5.43
CA PHE A 19 -5.14 -14.07 5.59
C PHE A 19 -6.02 -14.75 6.64
N LYS A 20 -5.56 -15.85 7.21
CA LYS A 20 -6.33 -16.69 8.16
C LYS A 20 -6.67 -16.02 9.50
N ARG A 21 -6.13 -14.85 9.82
CA ARG A 21 -6.40 -14.21 11.12
C ARG A 21 -7.38 -13.05 11.04
N TRP A 22 -7.47 -12.37 9.91
CA TRP A 22 -8.46 -11.30 9.71
C TRP A 22 -9.86 -11.87 9.49
N ILE A 23 -9.99 -13.01 8.82
CA ILE A 23 -11.25 -13.75 8.63
C ILE A 23 -11.78 -14.38 9.95
N LYS A 24 -11.03 -14.41 11.04
CA LYS A 24 -11.54 -14.98 12.32
C LYS A 24 -12.71 -14.20 12.91
N ASN A 25 -12.93 -12.97 12.49
CA ASN A 25 -14.12 -12.20 12.89
C ASN A 25 -15.22 -12.17 11.81
N VAL A 26 -14.95 -12.68 10.63
CA VAL A 26 -15.94 -12.87 9.57
C VAL A 26 -16.36 -14.34 9.62
N VAL A 27 -17.52 -14.58 10.23
CA VAL A 27 -18.30 -15.84 10.28
C VAL A 27 -17.46 -17.13 10.17
N PRO A 28 -17.40 -17.97 11.19
CA PRO A 28 -16.77 -19.27 11.07
C PRO A 28 -17.53 -20.09 10.02
N LEU A 29 -16.88 -20.40 8.91
CA LEU A 29 -17.33 -21.43 7.99
C LEU A 29 -17.33 -22.76 8.77
N ARG A 30 -18.38 -23.00 9.53
CA ARG A 30 -18.67 -24.31 10.12
C ARG A 30 -19.28 -25.19 9.03
N ASN A 31 -18.66 -26.34 8.89
CA ASN A 31 -19.00 -27.51 8.08
C ASN A 31 -18.48 -27.52 6.65
N ARG A 32 -17.28 -28.09 6.50
CA ARG A 32 -16.95 -28.89 5.32
C ARG A 32 -17.78 -30.19 5.35
N GLY A 33 -19.06 -30.08 5.09
CA GLY A 33 -19.92 -31.17 4.68
C GLY A 33 -20.09 -31.04 3.17
N GLN A 34 -19.99 -32.12 2.43
CA GLN A 34 -20.16 -32.33 1.01
C GLN A 34 -20.75 -31.12 0.27
N THR A 35 -19.92 -30.38 -0.46
CA THR A 35 -20.38 -29.37 -1.40
C THR A 35 -21.02 -30.12 -2.55
N GLY A 36 -22.34 -30.33 -2.49
CA GLY A 36 -23.13 -30.49 -3.69
C GLY A 36 -22.90 -29.26 -4.56
N ASP A 37 -22.88 -29.41 -5.88
CA ASP A 37 -22.69 -28.31 -6.81
C ASP A 37 -23.67 -27.18 -6.46
N LEU A 38 -23.10 -26.01 -6.08
CA LEU A 38 -23.89 -24.84 -5.74
C LEU A 38 -24.59 -24.34 -7.02
N ASP A 39 -25.90 -24.37 -7.06
CA ASP A 39 -26.65 -23.76 -8.16
C ASP A 39 -26.52 -22.24 -8.10
N LEU A 40 -25.59 -21.69 -8.90
CA LEU A 40 -25.33 -20.27 -8.99
C LEU A 40 -26.54 -19.48 -9.49
N ASN A 41 -27.43 -20.08 -10.28
CA ASN A 41 -28.66 -19.43 -10.74
C ASN A 41 -29.64 -19.27 -9.59
N ALA A 42 -29.86 -20.30 -8.80
CA ALA A 42 -30.70 -20.23 -7.61
C ALA A 42 -30.14 -19.24 -6.58
N LEU A 43 -28.82 -19.21 -6.40
CA LEU A 43 -28.16 -18.23 -5.53
C LEU A 43 -28.37 -16.80 -6.05
N ARG A 44 -28.13 -16.56 -7.34
CA ARG A 44 -28.38 -15.25 -7.99
C ARG A 44 -29.82 -14.79 -7.76
N ASP A 45 -30.79 -15.67 -7.97
CA ASP A 45 -32.20 -15.31 -7.87
C ASP A 45 -32.58 -14.90 -6.43
N ARG A 46 -32.02 -15.59 -5.43
CA ARG A 46 -32.17 -15.21 -4.01
C ARG A 46 -31.49 -13.88 -3.70
N VAL A 47 -30.27 -13.65 -4.20
CA VAL A 47 -29.54 -12.38 -3.98
C VAL A 47 -30.27 -11.22 -4.63
N ASN A 48 -30.89 -11.42 -5.80
CA ASN A 48 -31.70 -10.41 -6.49
C ASN A 48 -32.95 -9.96 -5.69
N GLU A 49 -33.42 -10.76 -4.73
CA GLU A 49 -34.47 -10.33 -3.79
C GLU A 49 -34.01 -9.20 -2.85
N TYR A 50 -32.71 -9.00 -2.72
CA TYR A 50 -32.11 -7.97 -1.85
C TYR A 50 -31.56 -6.78 -2.63
N ILE A 51 -30.99 -6.99 -3.81
CA ILE A 51 -30.36 -5.94 -4.62
C ILE A 51 -31.40 -4.90 -5.03
N GLY A 52 -31.13 -3.62 -4.74
CA GLY A 52 -32.02 -2.52 -5.11
C GLY A 52 -33.35 -2.45 -4.33
N LYS A 53 -33.48 -3.22 -3.24
CA LYS A 53 -34.70 -3.26 -2.41
C LYS A 53 -34.68 -2.32 -1.21
N GLY A 54 -33.73 -1.38 -1.20
CA GLY A 54 -33.63 -0.33 -0.20
C GLY A 54 -32.75 -0.66 1.00
N LYS A 55 -32.62 0.33 1.91
CA LYS A 55 -31.68 0.31 3.03
C LYS A 55 -31.86 -0.89 3.96
N GLU A 56 -33.09 -1.30 4.25
CA GLU A 56 -33.35 -2.39 5.20
C GLU A 56 -32.77 -3.72 4.69
N LYS A 57 -32.96 -4.03 3.41
CA LYS A 57 -32.41 -5.24 2.79
C LYS A 57 -30.89 -5.18 2.68
N LEU A 58 -30.34 -4.02 2.41
CA LEU A 58 -28.87 -3.83 2.43
C LEU A 58 -28.31 -4.12 3.84
N LEU A 59 -28.92 -3.59 4.88
CA LEU A 59 -28.50 -3.84 6.27
C LEU A 59 -28.63 -5.32 6.69
N GLU A 60 -29.62 -6.04 6.18
CA GLU A 60 -29.74 -7.49 6.40
C GLU A 60 -28.54 -8.24 5.79
N MET A 61 -28.13 -7.88 4.57
CA MET A 61 -26.95 -8.47 3.91
C MET A 61 -25.67 -8.14 4.66
N GLU A 62 -25.44 -6.89 5.03
CA GLU A 62 -24.27 -6.46 5.79
C GLU A 62 -24.15 -7.20 7.13
N LYS A 63 -25.25 -7.38 7.86
CA LYS A 63 -25.29 -8.17 9.10
C LYS A 63 -24.93 -9.65 8.88
N ALA A 64 -25.22 -10.17 7.69
CA ALA A 64 -24.82 -11.53 7.30
C ALA A 64 -23.38 -11.59 6.76
N GLY A 65 -22.65 -10.47 6.71
CA GLY A 65 -21.29 -10.38 6.16
C GLY A 65 -21.26 -10.48 4.63
N LEU A 66 -22.34 -10.12 3.97
CA LEU A 66 -22.48 -10.20 2.52
C LEU A 66 -22.63 -8.79 1.92
N GLN A 67 -21.98 -8.60 0.78
CA GLN A 67 -22.21 -7.44 -0.09
C GLN A 67 -22.32 -7.95 -1.52
N ALA A 68 -23.38 -7.56 -2.23
CA ALA A 68 -23.57 -7.92 -3.61
C ALA A 68 -23.95 -6.68 -4.43
N VAL A 69 -23.40 -6.60 -5.62
CA VAL A 69 -23.71 -5.59 -6.62
C VAL A 69 -24.10 -6.28 -7.93
N PRO A 70 -24.99 -5.71 -8.74
CA PRO A 70 -25.32 -6.26 -10.05
C PRO A 70 -24.06 -6.33 -10.93
N PHE A 71 -23.87 -7.46 -11.61
CA PHE A 71 -22.88 -7.57 -12.68
C PHE A 71 -23.41 -6.90 -13.95
N ASN A 72 -23.03 -5.67 -14.17
CA ASN A 72 -23.42 -4.89 -15.35
C ASN A 72 -22.40 -3.76 -15.59
N TYR A 73 -22.64 -2.95 -16.58
CA TYR A 73 -21.78 -1.82 -16.97
C TYR A 73 -21.48 -0.82 -15.85
N TYR A 74 -22.34 -0.70 -14.84
CA TYR A 74 -22.16 0.21 -13.71
C TYR A 74 -21.51 -0.46 -12.49
N SER A 75 -21.11 -1.73 -12.59
CA SER A 75 -20.43 -2.41 -11.48
C SER A 75 -19.12 -1.70 -11.10
N PRO A 76 -18.90 -1.37 -9.82
CA PRO A 76 -17.62 -0.85 -9.36
C PRO A 76 -16.53 -1.94 -9.30
N ILE A 77 -16.91 -3.21 -9.45
CA ILE A 77 -15.99 -4.35 -9.48
C ILE A 77 -15.76 -4.70 -10.95
N PRO A 78 -14.51 -4.68 -11.44
CA PRO A 78 -14.23 -5.01 -12.82
C PRO A 78 -14.49 -6.48 -13.12
N SER A 79 -14.93 -6.77 -14.34
CA SER A 79 -15.04 -8.13 -14.85
C SER A 79 -13.65 -8.75 -15.10
N VAL A 80 -13.59 -10.08 -15.19
CA VAL A 80 -12.36 -10.79 -15.57
C VAL A 80 -11.81 -10.29 -16.92
N ASP A 81 -12.70 -10.06 -17.89
CA ASP A 81 -12.31 -9.56 -19.21
C ASP A 81 -11.74 -8.13 -19.16
N GLU A 82 -12.27 -7.24 -18.32
CA GLU A 82 -11.72 -5.91 -18.11
C GLU A 82 -10.33 -5.96 -17.48
N ILE A 83 -10.12 -6.87 -16.53
CA ILE A 83 -8.80 -7.07 -15.89
C ILE A 83 -7.80 -7.67 -16.88
N GLU A 84 -8.17 -8.71 -17.62
CA GLU A 84 -7.22 -9.45 -18.49
C GLU A 84 -6.98 -8.79 -19.84
N LYS A 85 -7.99 -8.10 -20.38
CA LYS A 85 -8.01 -7.59 -21.76
C LYS A 85 -8.23 -6.09 -21.83
N GLY A 86 -8.28 -5.40 -20.69
CA GLY A 86 -8.44 -3.96 -20.61
C GLY A 86 -7.27 -3.19 -21.22
N TRP A 87 -7.42 -1.89 -21.38
CA TRP A 87 -6.37 -1.03 -21.95
C TRP A 87 -5.10 -1.00 -21.08
N GLU A 88 -5.25 -1.09 -19.78
CA GLU A 88 -4.12 -1.13 -18.83
C GLU A 88 -3.21 -2.34 -19.04
N THR A 89 -3.80 -3.51 -19.30
CA THR A 89 -3.04 -4.75 -19.52
C THR A 89 -2.39 -4.80 -20.92
N ARG A 90 -3.00 -4.11 -21.89
CA ARG A 90 -2.49 -4.06 -23.29
C ARG A 90 -1.45 -2.98 -23.52
N THR A 91 -1.28 -2.05 -22.60
CA THR A 91 -0.35 -0.93 -22.70
C THR A 91 0.83 -1.16 -21.75
N ALA A 92 2.05 -1.07 -22.26
CA ALA A 92 3.22 -1.08 -21.39
C ALA A 92 3.27 0.23 -20.62
N HIS A 93 3.42 0.15 -19.31
CA HIS A 93 3.47 1.30 -18.41
C HIS A 93 2.31 2.30 -18.65
N PRO A 94 1.04 1.86 -18.45
CA PRO A 94 -0.15 2.60 -18.87
C PRO A 94 -0.30 3.98 -18.22
N PHE A 95 0.36 4.20 -17.09
CA PHE A 95 0.33 5.47 -16.34
C PHE A 95 1.63 6.26 -16.40
N PHE A 96 2.52 5.92 -17.36
CA PHE A 96 3.75 6.66 -17.50
C PHE A 96 3.50 8.05 -18.12
N GLU A 97 3.79 9.08 -17.35
CA GLU A 97 3.71 10.49 -17.77
C GLU A 97 5.07 11.15 -17.53
N PRO A 98 5.79 11.57 -18.59
CA PRO A 98 7.13 12.16 -18.46
C PRO A 98 7.17 13.39 -17.52
N GLU A 99 6.07 14.14 -17.41
CA GLU A 99 5.98 15.31 -16.54
C GLU A 99 5.94 14.95 -15.05
N ILE A 100 5.62 13.70 -14.71
CA ILE A 100 5.54 13.21 -13.31
C ILE A 100 6.90 12.65 -12.90
N TYR A 101 7.56 11.91 -13.81
CA TYR A 101 8.79 11.17 -13.51
C TYR A 101 10.02 11.93 -14.00
N HIS A 102 10.65 12.64 -13.09
CA HIS A 102 11.94 13.29 -13.35
C HIS A 102 13.07 12.28 -13.16
N GLU A 103 13.32 11.44 -14.18
CA GLU A 103 14.20 10.27 -14.11
C GLU A 103 15.58 10.57 -13.51
N GLU A 104 16.25 11.61 -14.00
CA GLU A 104 17.59 12.03 -13.55
C GLU A 104 17.58 12.43 -12.07
N GLU A 105 16.56 13.17 -11.63
CA GLU A 105 16.40 13.62 -10.27
C GLU A 105 16.09 12.46 -9.33
N MET A 106 15.16 11.58 -9.70
CA MET A 106 14.78 10.38 -8.91
C MET A 106 15.98 9.44 -8.79
N ARG A 107 16.71 9.19 -9.87
CA ARG A 107 17.91 8.36 -9.87
C ARG A 107 18.99 8.96 -8.95
N ARG A 108 19.26 10.26 -9.09
CA ARG A 108 20.25 10.98 -8.29
C ARG A 108 19.86 10.99 -6.80
N PHE A 109 18.57 11.13 -6.52
CA PHE A 109 18.06 11.07 -5.15
C PHE A 109 18.32 9.71 -4.51
N LEU A 110 18.01 8.62 -5.20
CA LEU A 110 18.31 7.27 -4.73
C LEU A 110 19.80 7.08 -4.45
N GLU A 111 20.66 7.48 -5.42
CA GLU A 111 22.11 7.28 -5.35
C GLU A 111 22.79 8.12 -4.26
N ARG A 112 22.41 9.39 -4.12
CA ARG A 112 23.12 10.34 -3.27
C ARG A 112 22.51 10.49 -1.88
N GLU A 113 21.17 10.43 -1.78
CA GLU A 113 20.47 10.76 -0.56
C GLU A 113 20.07 9.51 0.23
N LEU A 114 19.67 8.43 -0.43
CA LEU A 114 19.21 7.21 0.24
C LEU A 114 20.32 6.15 0.40
N MET A 115 21.08 5.88 -0.65
CA MET A 115 22.09 4.82 -0.66
C MET A 115 23.12 4.91 0.46
N PRO A 116 23.57 6.10 0.93
CA PRO A 116 24.50 6.19 2.05
C PRO A 116 24.01 5.51 3.34
N TYR A 117 22.69 5.41 3.52
CA TYR A 117 22.08 4.80 4.71
C TYR A 117 21.75 3.31 4.55
N SER A 118 21.77 2.77 3.33
CA SER A 118 21.36 1.39 3.07
C SER A 118 22.20 0.36 3.84
N LYS A 119 23.50 0.60 3.99
CA LYS A 119 24.42 -0.28 4.70
C LYS A 119 24.16 -0.36 6.20
N GLU A 120 23.48 0.64 6.77
CA GLU A 120 23.13 0.65 8.20
C GLU A 120 21.96 -0.26 8.53
N PHE A 121 21.08 -0.53 7.56
CA PHE A 121 19.84 -1.29 7.77
C PHE A 121 20.10 -2.79 7.60
N ASN A 122 20.32 -3.46 8.73
CA ASN A 122 20.67 -4.89 8.78
C ASN A 122 19.70 -5.67 9.70
N PRO A 123 18.41 -5.74 9.36
CA PRO A 123 17.45 -6.53 10.12
C PRO A 123 17.78 -8.03 10.05
N LYS A 124 17.29 -8.78 11.02
CA LYS A 124 17.33 -10.25 10.97
C LYS A 124 16.53 -10.74 9.77
N LYS A 125 16.88 -11.91 9.24
CA LYS A 125 16.13 -12.54 8.17
C LYS A 125 14.77 -13.00 8.66
N ASP A 126 14.71 -13.66 9.80
CA ASP A 126 13.51 -14.24 10.40
C ASP A 126 13.26 -13.68 11.79
N GLY A 127 12.00 -13.63 12.16
CA GLY A 127 11.52 -13.17 13.47
C GLY A 127 10.11 -13.68 13.75
N ASN A 128 9.50 -13.14 14.79
CA ASN A 128 8.10 -13.39 15.11
C ASN A 128 7.45 -12.09 15.62
N GLU A 129 6.13 -12.06 15.66
CA GLU A 129 5.36 -10.89 16.12
C GLU A 129 5.52 -10.57 17.62
N GLU A 130 6.11 -11.47 18.39
CA GLU A 130 6.36 -11.27 19.82
C GLU A 130 7.70 -10.54 20.06
N SER A 131 8.62 -10.63 19.09
CA SER A 131 9.92 -9.96 19.14
C SER A 131 9.80 -8.51 18.69
N PRO A 132 10.23 -7.54 19.49
CA PRO A 132 10.20 -6.13 19.10
C PRO A 132 11.31 -5.83 18.09
N GLY A 133 11.02 -5.93 16.80
CA GLY A 133 11.97 -5.57 15.76
C GLY A 133 11.54 -6.04 14.39
N PHE A 134 11.90 -5.26 13.37
CA PHE A 134 11.67 -5.63 11.99
C PHE A 134 12.53 -6.83 11.58
N TYR A 135 12.00 -7.70 10.73
CA TYR A 135 12.71 -8.81 10.10
C TYR A 135 12.23 -8.98 8.65
N TRP A 136 13.15 -9.45 7.76
CA TRP A 136 12.90 -9.47 6.33
C TRP A 136 11.75 -10.39 5.91
N ASN A 137 11.66 -11.58 6.49
CA ASN A 137 10.62 -12.56 6.16
C ASN A 137 9.30 -12.33 6.91
N ASN A 138 8.95 -11.07 7.16
CA ASN A 138 7.65 -10.73 7.74
C ASN A 138 6.54 -10.84 6.67
N PRO A 139 5.25 -10.94 7.08
CA PRO A 139 4.16 -11.19 6.14
C PRO A 139 3.60 -9.94 5.44
N ALA A 140 4.11 -8.73 5.71
CA ALA A 140 3.41 -7.52 5.29
C ALA A 140 4.28 -6.45 4.63
N TYR A 141 5.52 -6.24 5.05
CA TYR A 141 6.33 -5.13 4.57
C TYR A 141 7.75 -5.58 4.29
N GLY A 142 8.24 -5.44 3.05
CA GLY A 142 9.52 -6.03 2.67
C GLY A 142 10.19 -5.37 1.47
N TYR A 143 11.12 -6.07 0.84
CA TYR A 143 11.84 -5.66 -0.37
C TYR A 143 12.44 -4.25 -0.28
N SER A 144 12.46 -3.53 -1.41
CA SER A 144 12.95 -2.14 -1.48
C SER A 144 12.11 -1.16 -0.67
N ASP A 145 10.87 -1.51 -0.32
CA ASP A 145 9.99 -0.68 0.50
C ASP A 145 10.54 -0.51 1.91
N ALA A 146 10.97 -1.63 2.52
CA ALA A 146 11.56 -1.60 3.85
C ALA A 146 12.90 -0.84 3.87
N MET A 147 13.75 -1.07 2.86
CA MET A 147 15.03 -0.37 2.72
C MET A 147 14.83 1.12 2.52
N SER A 148 13.95 1.50 1.58
CA SER A 148 13.69 2.91 1.28
C SER A 148 13.10 3.64 2.48
N LEU A 149 12.11 3.05 3.19
CA LEU A 149 11.52 3.65 4.37
C LEU A 149 12.58 3.96 5.44
N TYR A 150 13.44 2.98 5.74
CA TYR A 150 14.54 3.21 6.68
C TYR A 150 15.42 4.38 6.22
N CYS A 151 15.86 4.36 4.96
CA CYS A 151 16.76 5.38 4.43
C CYS A 151 16.12 6.77 4.36
N PHE A 152 14.82 6.88 4.01
CA PHE A 152 14.11 8.15 4.05
C PHE A 152 14.07 8.74 5.46
N VAL A 153 13.71 7.94 6.47
CA VAL A 153 13.67 8.41 7.86
C VAL A 153 15.08 8.79 8.35
N ARG A 154 16.12 8.08 7.92
CA ARG A 154 17.51 8.43 8.24
C ARG A 154 17.95 9.75 7.59
N TYR A 155 17.62 9.92 6.31
CA TYR A 155 17.97 11.11 5.52
C TYR A 155 17.23 12.35 6.01
N LEU A 156 15.91 12.28 6.10
CA LEU A 156 15.06 13.41 6.45
C LEU A 156 15.20 13.83 7.91
N ARG A 157 15.53 12.90 8.81
CA ARG A 157 15.57 13.09 10.25
C ARG A 157 14.30 13.79 10.77
N PRO A 158 13.10 13.26 10.44
CA PRO A 158 11.84 13.92 10.73
C PRO A 158 11.66 14.15 12.22
N ARG A 159 11.00 15.25 12.56
CA ARG A 159 10.53 15.47 13.93
C ARG A 159 9.28 14.64 14.18
N ARG A 160 8.44 14.45 13.14
CA ARG A 160 7.20 13.70 13.21
C ARG A 160 7.03 12.80 11.99
N VAL A 161 6.52 11.64 12.24
CA VAL A 161 5.91 10.79 11.22
C VAL A 161 4.45 10.58 11.62
N LEU A 162 3.52 11.07 10.82
CA LEU A 162 2.11 10.70 10.93
C LEU A 162 1.91 9.44 10.09
N GLU A 163 1.80 8.30 10.75
CA GLU A 163 1.63 6.99 10.10
C GLU A 163 0.15 6.59 10.13
N VAL A 164 -0.42 6.42 8.94
CA VAL A 164 -1.78 5.91 8.74
C VAL A 164 -1.67 4.47 8.27
N GLY A 165 -2.05 3.53 9.13
CA GLY A 165 -1.91 2.10 8.88
C GLY A 165 -0.59 1.54 9.43
N GLY A 166 -0.49 1.44 10.75
CA GLY A 166 0.71 0.98 11.41
C GLY A 166 0.91 -0.54 11.42
N GLY A 167 2.16 -0.94 11.35
CA GLY A 167 2.51 -2.35 11.33
C GLY A 167 4.01 -2.62 11.39
N PHE A 168 4.51 -3.41 10.46
CA PHE A 168 5.96 -3.65 10.34
C PHE A 168 6.71 -2.39 9.89
N SER A 169 6.08 -1.49 9.17
CA SER A 169 6.59 -0.16 8.81
C SER A 169 6.95 0.65 10.05
N THR A 170 6.09 0.67 11.06
CA THR A 170 6.33 1.36 12.36
C THR A 170 7.61 0.90 13.03
N LEU A 171 7.95 -0.40 12.94
CA LEU A 171 9.19 -0.95 13.52
C LEU A 171 10.44 -0.42 12.79
N ILE A 172 10.34 -0.17 11.48
CA ILE A 172 11.42 0.43 10.68
C ILE A 172 11.60 1.89 11.06
N ILE A 173 10.50 2.63 11.13
CA ILE A 173 10.49 4.05 11.51
C ILE A 173 11.09 4.23 12.90
N ASP A 174 10.65 3.44 13.88
CA ASP A 174 11.17 3.44 15.25
C ASP A 174 12.68 3.17 15.29
N GLN A 175 13.15 2.16 14.54
CA GLN A 175 14.57 1.84 14.46
C GLN A 175 15.41 3.00 13.87
N ALA A 176 14.91 3.62 12.79
CA ALA A 176 15.59 4.73 12.14
C ALA A 176 15.59 6.00 13.02
N MET A 177 14.48 6.31 13.70
CA MET A 177 14.36 7.41 14.64
C MET A 177 15.30 7.26 15.85
N LYS A 178 15.37 6.07 16.43
CA LYS A 178 16.34 5.76 17.49
C LYS A 178 17.76 5.99 17.04
N LYS A 179 18.09 5.62 15.80
CA LYS A 179 19.42 5.87 15.22
C LYS A 179 19.65 7.36 14.96
N ASN A 180 18.62 8.13 14.66
CA ASN A 180 18.67 9.59 14.52
C ASN A 180 18.82 10.30 15.87
N GLY A 181 18.43 9.66 16.99
CA GLY A 181 18.37 10.25 18.31
C GLY A 181 17.24 11.28 18.48
N GLN A 182 16.28 11.32 17.56
CA GLN A 182 15.15 12.24 17.59
C GLN A 182 13.96 11.70 16.78
N GLY A 183 12.80 12.32 16.98
CA GLY A 183 11.56 12.08 16.24
C GLY A 183 10.52 11.33 17.06
N GLU A 184 9.27 11.51 16.66
CA GLU A 184 8.11 10.86 17.25
C GLU A 184 7.16 10.33 16.17
N ILE A 185 6.45 9.25 16.47
CA ILE A 185 5.43 8.67 15.61
C ILE A 185 4.06 9.08 16.15
N TRP A 186 3.20 9.58 15.30
CA TRP A 186 1.77 9.72 15.51
C TRP A 186 1.08 8.60 14.73
N GLU A 187 0.69 7.56 15.46
CA GLU A 187 0.15 6.33 14.90
C GLU A 187 -1.37 6.40 14.76
N VAL A 188 -1.90 6.06 13.59
CA VAL A 188 -3.34 6.00 13.29
C VAL A 188 -3.66 4.59 12.79
N GLU A 189 -4.17 3.73 13.66
CA GLU A 189 -4.49 2.34 13.33
C GLU A 189 -5.71 1.88 14.14
N PRO A 190 -6.88 1.70 13.48
CA PRO A 190 -8.10 1.30 14.17
C PRO A 190 -8.08 -0.15 14.71
N TYR A 191 -7.19 -1.01 14.17
CA TYR A 191 -7.10 -2.43 14.54
C TYR A 191 -5.66 -2.84 14.86
N PRO A 192 -5.02 -2.23 15.86
CA PRO A 192 -3.58 -2.34 16.06
C PRO A 192 -3.11 -3.75 16.38
N ARG A 193 -1.98 -4.11 15.78
CA ARG A 193 -1.25 -5.31 16.20
C ARG A 193 -0.72 -5.11 17.62
N PRO A 194 -0.74 -6.15 18.49
CA PRO A 194 -0.36 -6.00 19.89
C PRO A 194 1.05 -5.43 20.12
N PHE A 195 1.99 -5.65 19.19
CA PHE A 195 3.35 -5.15 19.33
C PHE A 195 3.47 -3.62 19.14
N LEU A 196 2.55 -2.98 18.43
CA LEU A 196 2.58 -1.52 18.21
C LEU A 196 2.54 -0.75 19.53
N LYS A 197 1.78 -1.23 20.50
CA LYS A 197 1.69 -0.61 21.84
C LYS A 197 3.00 -0.65 22.65
N LYS A 198 4.03 -1.36 22.12
CA LYS A 198 5.36 -1.48 22.74
C LYS A 198 6.43 -0.67 22.02
N VAL A 199 6.08 -0.01 20.91
CA VAL A 199 7.01 0.80 20.12
C VAL A 199 7.29 2.13 20.82
N GLY A 200 8.54 2.35 21.19
CA GLY A 200 8.92 3.46 22.08
C GLY A 200 8.85 4.85 21.45
N SER A 201 8.94 4.96 20.13
CA SER A 201 8.88 6.25 19.42
C SER A 201 7.44 6.72 19.17
N ILE A 202 6.41 5.90 19.45
CA ILE A 202 5.01 6.33 19.36
C ILE A 202 4.69 7.25 20.53
N SER A 203 4.43 8.53 20.24
CA SER A 203 4.05 9.55 21.21
C SER A 203 2.54 9.78 21.27
N ARG A 204 1.84 9.54 20.15
CA ARG A 204 0.38 9.62 20.04
C ARG A 204 -0.13 8.38 19.33
N PHE A 205 -1.21 7.81 19.86
CA PHE A 205 -1.84 6.63 19.27
C PHE A 205 -3.35 6.87 19.11
N PHE A 206 -3.83 6.81 17.86
CA PHE A 206 -5.23 7.03 17.51
C PHE A 206 -5.82 5.68 17.03
N GLU A 207 -6.55 5.00 17.91
CA GLU A 207 -7.26 3.74 17.57
C GLU A 207 -8.61 4.04 16.89
N VAL A 208 -8.57 4.87 15.83
CA VAL A 208 -9.74 5.30 15.05
C VAL A 208 -9.41 5.32 13.56
N PRO A 209 -10.40 5.22 12.68
CA PRO A 209 -10.20 5.50 11.26
C PRO A 209 -9.65 6.90 11.02
N VAL A 210 -8.76 7.07 10.04
CA VAL A 210 -8.10 8.35 9.76
C VAL A 210 -9.08 9.49 9.45
N GLN A 211 -10.24 9.18 8.87
CA GLN A 211 -11.28 10.17 8.57
C GLN A 211 -12.01 10.71 9.82
N GLU A 212 -11.75 10.15 10.99
CA GLU A 212 -12.23 10.67 12.28
C GLU A 212 -11.22 11.63 12.94
N LEU A 213 -10.01 11.76 12.37
CA LEU A 213 -9.01 12.70 12.87
C LEU A 213 -9.37 14.15 12.54
N PRO A 214 -9.04 15.08 13.42
CA PRO A 214 -9.13 16.50 13.09
C PRO A 214 -8.10 16.86 12.03
N LEU A 215 -8.52 17.66 11.04
CA LEU A 215 -7.71 18.03 9.88
C LEU A 215 -6.46 18.85 10.25
N ASP A 216 -6.49 19.58 11.37
CA ASP A 216 -5.36 20.38 11.87
C ASP A 216 -4.15 19.53 12.28
N LEU A 217 -4.31 18.23 12.50
CA LEU A 217 -3.16 17.33 12.71
C LEU A 217 -2.24 17.28 11.49
N PHE A 218 -2.81 17.31 10.29
CA PHE A 218 -2.03 17.29 9.04
C PHE A 218 -1.27 18.60 8.82
N ASP A 219 -1.85 19.74 9.21
CA ASP A 219 -1.21 21.06 9.15
C ASP A 219 -0.06 21.21 10.17
N GLN A 220 0.03 20.35 11.19
CA GLN A 220 1.12 20.36 12.15
C GLN A 220 2.42 19.75 11.61
N LEU A 221 2.37 19.02 10.48
CA LEU A 221 3.57 18.52 9.84
C LEU A 221 4.38 19.65 9.21
N GLU A 222 5.68 19.63 9.44
CA GLU A 222 6.62 20.66 8.97
C GLU A 222 7.55 20.07 7.88
N ALA A 223 8.37 20.93 7.27
CA ALA A 223 9.35 20.46 6.28
C ALA A 223 10.22 19.33 6.83
N ASN A 224 10.42 18.28 6.03
CA ASN A 224 11.08 17.02 6.34
C ASN A 224 10.29 16.07 7.28
N ASP A 225 9.13 16.47 7.79
CA ASP A 225 8.22 15.52 8.40
C ASP A 225 7.61 14.58 7.33
N ILE A 226 7.07 13.47 7.76
CA ILE A 226 6.53 12.43 6.87
C ILE A 226 5.07 12.19 7.17
N LEU A 227 4.24 12.20 6.13
CA LEU A 227 2.92 11.55 6.11
C LEU A 227 3.08 10.18 5.45
N PHE A 228 2.94 9.12 6.21
CA PHE A 228 3.00 7.75 5.72
C PHE A 228 1.58 7.19 5.58
N ILE A 229 1.25 6.64 4.40
CA ILE A 229 -0.08 6.15 4.04
C ILE A 229 0.04 4.68 3.62
N ASP A 230 -0.55 3.79 4.40
CA ASP A 230 -0.71 2.37 4.10
C ASP A 230 -2.07 1.91 4.64
N SER A 231 -3.14 2.33 3.96
CA SER A 231 -4.51 2.24 4.47
C SER A 231 -5.34 1.18 3.73
N THR A 232 -6.59 1.49 3.34
CA THR A 232 -7.43 0.48 2.66
C THR A 232 -7.20 0.39 1.15
N HIS A 233 -6.49 1.32 0.55
CA HIS A 233 -6.22 1.46 -0.89
C HIS A 233 -7.49 1.56 -1.76
N THR A 234 -8.65 1.82 -1.15
CA THR A 234 -9.92 1.79 -1.86
C THR A 234 -10.58 3.16 -1.90
N VAL A 235 -10.72 3.74 -3.09
CA VAL A 235 -11.44 4.98 -3.32
C VAL A 235 -12.94 4.69 -3.42
N LYS A 236 -13.66 5.00 -2.36
CA LYS A 236 -15.12 4.88 -2.29
C LYS A 236 -15.71 5.98 -1.41
N ALA A 237 -17.04 6.11 -1.40
CA ALA A 237 -17.71 7.10 -0.55
C ALA A 237 -17.25 6.98 0.91
N SER A 238 -16.82 8.10 1.50
CA SER A 238 -16.36 8.21 2.89
C SER A 238 -15.16 7.33 3.26
N SER A 239 -14.35 6.92 2.27
CA SER A 239 -13.13 6.15 2.55
C SER A 239 -12.00 7.02 3.09
N ASP A 240 -11.03 6.37 3.72
CA ASP A 240 -9.72 6.91 4.08
C ASP A 240 -9.02 7.56 2.89
N CYS A 241 -8.94 6.89 1.73
CA CYS A 241 -8.36 7.45 0.52
C CYS A 241 -9.00 8.78 0.12
N THR A 242 -10.36 8.85 0.08
CA THR A 242 -11.04 10.10 -0.27
C THR A 242 -10.79 11.20 0.75
N PHE A 243 -10.72 10.88 2.03
CA PHE A 243 -10.39 11.84 3.08
C PHE A 243 -8.94 12.35 2.95
N ILE A 244 -7.98 11.45 2.81
CA ILE A 244 -6.55 11.79 2.72
C ILE A 244 -6.30 12.64 1.48
N TYR A 245 -6.64 12.13 0.30
CA TYR A 245 -6.28 12.76 -0.97
C TYR A 245 -7.05 14.05 -1.26
N LEU A 246 -8.32 14.12 -0.86
CA LEU A 246 -9.18 15.28 -1.17
C LEU A 246 -9.24 16.33 -0.06
N LYS A 247 -8.79 16.00 1.15
CA LYS A 247 -8.83 16.91 2.30
C LYS A 247 -7.46 17.11 2.94
N ALA A 248 -6.82 16.04 3.41
CA ALA A 248 -5.61 16.12 4.23
C ALA A 248 -4.39 16.61 3.44
N LEU A 249 -4.13 16.06 2.23
CA LEU A 249 -2.96 16.44 1.42
C LEU A 249 -2.93 17.91 1.06
N GLY A 250 -4.11 18.55 0.94
CA GLY A 250 -4.22 19.97 0.64
C GLY A 250 -3.69 20.89 1.75
N LEU A 251 -3.64 20.41 2.98
CA LEU A 251 -3.23 21.15 4.18
C LEU A 251 -1.73 21.02 4.48
N LEU A 252 -1.05 20.06 3.86
CA LEU A 252 0.37 19.84 4.11
C LEU A 252 1.20 21.06 3.72
N LYS A 253 2.14 21.40 4.57
CA LYS A 253 3.10 22.47 4.34
C LYS A 253 4.16 22.05 3.32
N GLN A 254 4.76 23.05 2.69
CA GLN A 254 5.90 22.85 1.78
C GLN A 254 7.03 22.10 2.50
N GLY A 255 7.61 21.13 1.83
CA GLY A 255 8.72 20.32 2.34
C GLY A 255 8.31 19.08 3.12
N VAL A 256 7.00 18.85 3.35
CA VAL A 256 6.51 17.56 3.90
C VAL A 256 6.67 16.48 2.84
N TYR A 257 7.20 15.33 3.23
CA TYR A 257 7.29 14.13 2.41
C TYR A 257 6.08 13.23 2.63
N ILE A 258 5.58 12.67 1.55
CA ILE A 258 4.45 11.77 1.57
C ILE A 258 4.88 10.41 1.03
N HIS A 259 4.52 9.35 1.72
CA HIS A 259 4.64 7.99 1.26
C HIS A 259 3.25 7.38 1.05
N SER A 260 2.99 6.80 -0.11
CA SER A 260 1.85 5.94 -0.35
C SER A 260 2.35 4.53 -0.65
N HIS A 261 1.84 3.54 0.10
CA HIS A 261 2.21 2.14 -0.06
C HIS A 261 1.32 1.43 -1.09
N ASP A 262 1.81 0.28 -1.57
CA ASP A 262 1.12 -0.56 -2.58
C ASP A 262 0.74 0.20 -3.87
N ILE A 263 1.57 1.18 -4.24
CA ILE A 263 1.49 1.97 -5.47
C ILE A 263 2.52 1.45 -6.48
N PHE A 264 2.05 0.85 -7.56
CA PHE A 264 2.89 0.25 -8.60
C PHE A 264 3.06 1.15 -9.83
N LEU A 265 2.78 2.45 -9.71
CA LEU A 265 2.99 3.41 -10.78
C LEU A 265 4.44 3.34 -11.31
N PRO A 266 4.64 3.38 -12.65
CA PRO A 266 3.70 3.71 -13.72
C PRO A 266 2.85 2.53 -14.24
N ASP A 267 2.85 1.40 -13.56
CA ASP A 267 2.00 0.26 -13.90
C ASP A 267 0.70 0.23 -13.06
N SER A 268 -0.23 -0.60 -13.50
CA SER A 268 -1.43 -0.94 -12.74
C SER A 268 -1.09 -1.87 -11.56
N LEU A 269 -2.08 -2.08 -10.71
CA LEU A 269 -2.03 -3.13 -9.69
C LEU A 269 -1.71 -4.48 -10.33
N PRO A 270 -0.83 -5.31 -9.73
CA PRO A 270 -0.52 -6.63 -10.29
C PRO A 270 -1.79 -7.43 -10.57
N ILE A 271 -1.95 -7.92 -11.80
CA ILE A 271 -3.17 -8.60 -12.28
C ILE A 271 -3.62 -9.73 -11.37
N ARG A 272 -2.67 -10.46 -10.76
CA ARG A 272 -2.95 -11.53 -9.81
C ARG A 272 -3.60 -11.03 -8.52
N TRP A 273 -3.37 -9.78 -8.13
CA TRP A 273 -3.99 -9.21 -6.95
C TRP A 273 -5.50 -9.01 -7.18
N ASN A 274 -5.87 -8.62 -8.39
CA ASN A 274 -7.27 -8.53 -8.77
C ASN A 274 -7.93 -9.91 -8.91
N LEU A 275 -7.27 -10.87 -9.60
CA LEU A 275 -7.87 -12.16 -9.94
C LEU A 275 -7.81 -13.19 -8.80
N ASP A 276 -6.64 -13.31 -8.13
CA ASP A 276 -6.42 -14.35 -7.11
C ASP A 276 -6.91 -13.90 -5.72
N PHE A 277 -6.75 -12.60 -5.41
CA PHE A 277 -7.05 -12.06 -4.07
C PHE A 277 -8.28 -11.14 -4.06
N GLN A 278 -8.80 -10.76 -5.21
CA GLN A 278 -9.93 -9.85 -5.36
C GLN A 278 -9.67 -8.48 -4.71
N TYR A 279 -8.42 -8.00 -4.78
CA TYR A 279 -8.04 -6.65 -4.38
C TYR A 279 -8.36 -5.69 -5.52
N TYR A 280 -9.49 -5.03 -5.42
CA TYR A 280 -9.91 -4.01 -6.40
C TYR A 280 -9.51 -2.64 -5.88
N TRP A 281 -8.23 -2.48 -5.57
CA TRP A 281 -7.69 -1.24 -5.05
C TRP A 281 -7.62 -0.17 -6.13
N THR A 282 -7.94 1.05 -5.75
CA THR A 282 -8.14 2.16 -6.68
C THR A 282 -7.37 3.42 -6.29
N GLU A 283 -6.58 3.37 -5.22
CA GLU A 283 -5.81 4.49 -4.71
C GLU A 283 -4.83 5.05 -5.74
N HIS A 284 -4.15 4.18 -6.49
CA HIS A 284 -3.19 4.58 -7.52
C HIS A 284 -3.81 5.44 -8.62
N TYR A 285 -5.08 5.24 -8.98
CA TYR A 285 -5.78 6.11 -9.93
C TYR A 285 -5.96 7.53 -9.39
N LEU A 286 -6.33 7.64 -8.10
CA LEU A 286 -6.53 8.94 -7.47
C LEU A 286 -5.19 9.66 -7.29
N LEU A 287 -4.13 8.93 -6.93
CA LEU A 287 -2.77 9.48 -6.85
C LEU A 287 -2.26 9.94 -8.22
N GLN A 288 -2.41 9.12 -9.25
CA GLN A 288 -2.03 9.49 -10.62
C GLN A 288 -2.76 10.75 -11.07
N ALA A 289 -4.07 10.82 -10.87
CA ALA A 289 -4.86 12.00 -11.20
C ALA A 289 -4.44 13.25 -10.41
N LEU A 290 -4.02 13.09 -9.14
CA LEU A 290 -3.47 14.17 -8.34
C LEU A 290 -2.15 14.72 -8.91
N LEU A 291 -1.30 13.84 -9.45
CA LEU A 291 0.03 14.22 -9.94
C LEU A 291 0.01 14.85 -11.33
N ILE A 292 -0.92 14.45 -12.21
CA ILE A 292 -1.01 14.99 -13.56
C ILE A 292 -1.23 16.51 -13.54
N GLY A 293 -0.30 17.27 -14.12
CA GLY A 293 -0.37 18.73 -14.22
C GLY A 293 -0.32 19.48 -12.89
N ASN A 294 -0.10 18.82 -11.77
CA ASN A 294 -0.10 19.41 -10.43
C ASN A 294 1.32 19.68 -9.93
N LYS A 295 1.76 20.93 -10.07
CA LYS A 295 3.10 21.35 -9.62
C LYS A 295 3.25 21.47 -8.09
N ARG A 296 2.23 21.17 -7.32
CA ARG A 296 2.29 21.19 -5.85
C ARG A 296 2.93 19.94 -5.24
N PHE A 297 3.15 18.91 -6.05
CA PHE A 297 3.78 17.68 -5.61
C PHE A 297 4.85 17.26 -6.61
N GLU A 298 5.97 16.78 -6.09
CA GLU A 298 7.11 16.28 -6.85
C GLU A 298 7.38 14.84 -6.45
N VAL A 299 7.44 13.93 -7.43
CA VAL A 299 7.79 12.53 -7.19
C VAL A 299 9.30 12.42 -6.98
N VAL A 300 9.70 11.74 -5.92
CA VAL A 300 11.12 11.61 -5.55
C VAL A 300 11.64 10.17 -5.59
N TYR A 301 10.75 9.19 -5.45
CA TYR A 301 11.14 7.77 -5.47
C TYR A 301 9.92 6.86 -5.70
N GLY A 302 10.13 5.73 -6.38
CA GLY A 302 9.17 4.64 -6.49
C GLY A 302 9.90 3.31 -6.55
N SER A 303 9.59 2.37 -5.65
CA SER A 303 10.24 1.04 -5.65
C SER A 303 9.97 0.29 -6.94
N HIS A 304 8.72 0.30 -7.41
CA HIS A 304 8.35 -0.30 -8.68
C HIS A 304 9.02 0.41 -9.86
N TYR A 305 8.95 1.75 -9.89
CA TYR A 305 9.60 2.56 -10.92
C TYR A 305 11.09 2.21 -11.08
N HIS A 306 11.84 2.22 -9.97
CA HIS A 306 13.26 1.89 -10.00
C HIS A 306 13.53 0.42 -10.36
N SER A 307 12.61 -0.49 -10.07
CA SER A 307 12.74 -1.90 -10.48
C SER A 307 12.65 -2.10 -11.98
N ILE A 308 12.03 -1.15 -12.70
CA ILE A 308 11.89 -1.13 -14.17
C ILE A 308 13.06 -0.37 -14.80
N TYR A 309 13.26 0.89 -14.39
CA TYR A 309 14.14 1.83 -15.11
C TYR A 309 15.57 1.91 -14.54
N ASN A 310 15.76 1.55 -13.26
CA ASN A 310 17.04 1.66 -12.57
C ASN A 310 17.38 0.38 -11.79
N ARG A 311 17.15 -0.77 -12.40
CA ARG A 311 17.21 -2.09 -11.75
C ARG A 311 18.53 -2.38 -11.06
N ASP A 312 19.64 -2.09 -11.73
CA ASP A 312 20.98 -2.36 -11.20
C ASP A 312 21.30 -1.45 -10.01
N LEU A 313 20.93 -0.18 -10.09
CA LEU A 313 21.07 0.76 -8.98
C LEU A 313 20.20 0.35 -7.77
N LEU A 314 18.99 -0.11 -8.02
CA LEU A 314 18.11 -0.61 -6.95
C LEU A 314 18.67 -1.90 -6.32
N ALA A 315 19.30 -2.77 -7.11
CA ALA A 315 19.96 -3.97 -6.59
C ALA A 315 21.17 -3.63 -5.73
N GLU A 316 21.97 -2.64 -6.15
CA GLU A 316 23.07 -2.10 -5.35
C GLU A 316 22.58 -1.49 -4.04
N PHE A 317 21.51 -0.68 -4.10
CA PHE A 317 20.86 -0.09 -2.94
C PHE A 317 20.39 -1.16 -1.94
N MET A 318 19.89 -2.29 -2.42
CA MET A 318 19.46 -3.40 -1.58
C MET A 318 20.60 -4.22 -0.98
N ASP A 319 21.83 -4.11 -1.49
CA ASP A 319 23.02 -4.77 -0.96
C ASP A 319 22.82 -6.28 -0.69
N ASN A 320 22.07 -6.96 -1.56
CA ASN A 320 21.68 -8.37 -1.46
C ASN A 320 20.93 -8.77 -0.17
N LYS A 321 20.39 -7.83 0.58
CA LYS A 321 19.70 -8.10 1.87
C LYS A 321 18.32 -8.68 1.69
N ALA A 322 17.64 -8.30 0.59
CA ALA A 322 16.34 -8.83 0.20
C ALA A 322 16.12 -8.68 -1.32
N GLY A 323 14.96 -9.12 -1.84
CA GLY A 323 14.58 -8.88 -3.23
C GLY A 323 14.38 -7.41 -3.55
N ILE A 324 14.43 -7.06 -4.83
CA ILE A 324 14.11 -5.72 -5.33
C ILE A 324 12.65 -5.63 -5.77
N GLY A 325 12.11 -4.42 -5.81
CA GLY A 325 10.72 -4.11 -6.15
C GLY A 325 9.92 -3.71 -4.91
N GLY A 326 8.62 -3.72 -5.05
CA GLY A 326 7.68 -3.29 -4.02
C GLY A 326 6.77 -2.17 -4.51
N GLY A 327 5.93 -1.65 -3.63
CA GLY A 327 4.92 -0.65 -3.91
C GLY A 327 5.11 0.68 -3.17
N SER A 328 6.30 0.96 -2.62
CA SER A 328 6.56 2.28 -2.00
C SER A 328 6.64 3.37 -3.05
N PHE A 329 5.85 4.42 -2.86
CA PHE A 329 5.84 5.59 -3.73
C PHE A 329 5.96 6.87 -2.90
N TRP A 330 7.00 7.65 -3.15
CA TRP A 330 7.36 8.82 -2.39
C TRP A 330 7.27 10.08 -3.22
N TYR A 331 6.62 11.07 -2.68
CA TYR A 331 6.50 12.40 -3.26
C TYR A 331 6.57 13.47 -2.17
N LYS A 332 6.85 14.69 -2.58
CA LYS A 332 7.10 15.81 -1.69
C LYS A 332 6.15 16.95 -1.98
N ARG A 333 5.67 17.63 -0.97
CA ARG A 333 4.92 18.87 -1.09
C ARG A 333 5.88 20.03 -1.44
N THR A 334 5.75 20.56 -2.64
CA THR A 334 6.54 21.68 -3.15
C THR A 334 5.93 23.03 -2.82
#